data_5eba1b4b2469c23e01d1cb7fae4dccd3
#
_entry.id   5eba1b4b2469c23e01d1cb7fae4dccd3
#
_cell.length_a   1.000
_cell.length_b   1.000
_cell.length_c   1.000
_cell.angle_alpha   90.00
_cell.angle_beta   90.00
_cell.angle_gamma   90.00
#
_symmetry.space_group_name_H-M   'P 1'
#
loop_
_entity.id
_entity.type
_entity.pdbx_description
1 polymer ?
#
loop_
_entity_poly.entity_id
_entity_poly.type
_entity_poly.pdbx_seq_one_letter_code
_entity_poly.pdbx_strand_id
1 'polypeptide(L)'
;MAEDVTVANVDTPRAQPNPGLAKAKLVERKDVSENLMVIKLEPEEGLFTFKPSQYCTLGLDGIERAYSIASAPHEPLLEIFVELVPEGELTPRMFRMQVGDFMSIRPRAKGLFTMNQKVHHHFQVATVTGVAPYVSIIRDYLHNGGQGHKFYLLYGASYMDELTYDAELLKLAAEHPDVIKFVPTVSRPNEERNAGWQGAKGRVNDIVEEYMDKFSLPQDDTMVYACGHPGMIEVVKEKFATKDWKFKEERFWKQ
;
A
#
# COMPACT_ATOMS: atom_id res chain seq x y z
N MET A 1 0.22 13.79 40.15
CA MET A 1 0.66 12.40 40.26
C MET A 1 0.18 11.72 38.99
N ALA A 2 1.10 11.50 38.06
CA ALA A 2 0.82 10.77 36.82
C ALA A 2 0.88 9.28 37.14
N GLU A 3 -0.21 8.59 36.95
CA GLU A 3 -0.25 7.12 37.04
C GLU A 3 0.42 6.55 35.80
N ASP A 4 1.52 5.90 36.05
CA ASP A 4 2.30 5.12 35.09
C ASP A 4 1.47 3.89 34.71
N VAL A 5 0.83 3.95 33.53
CA VAL A 5 0.13 2.78 32.95
C VAL A 5 1.18 1.84 32.41
N THR A 6 1.74 1.04 33.31
CA THR A 6 2.55 -0.12 32.95
C THR A 6 1.65 -1.09 32.19
N VAL A 7 1.81 -1.16 30.86
CA VAL A 7 1.19 -2.20 30.03
C VAL A 7 1.67 -3.55 30.57
N ALA A 8 0.78 -4.25 31.25
CA ALA A 8 1.03 -5.57 31.78
C ALA A 8 1.51 -6.48 30.65
N ASN A 9 2.71 -6.99 30.80
CA ASN A 9 3.32 -8.02 29.98
C ASN A 9 2.54 -9.33 30.26
N VAL A 10 1.37 -9.46 29.65
CA VAL A 10 0.59 -10.70 29.68
C VAL A 10 1.38 -11.67 28.82
N ASP A 11 1.73 -12.80 29.37
CA ASP A 11 2.46 -13.92 28.76
C ASP A 11 1.57 -14.58 27.67
N THR A 12 1.24 -13.80 26.65
CA THR A 12 0.49 -14.29 25.49
C THR A 12 1.48 -15.04 24.60
N PRO A 13 1.26 -16.33 24.32
CA PRO A 13 2.16 -17.10 23.48
C PRO A 13 2.44 -16.37 22.17
N ARG A 14 3.70 -16.35 21.74
CA ARG A 14 4.06 -15.80 20.42
C ARG A 14 3.30 -16.53 19.34
N ALA A 15 2.72 -15.79 18.41
CA ALA A 15 2.03 -16.34 17.25
C ALA A 15 2.97 -17.24 16.44
N GLN A 16 2.46 -18.34 15.93
CA GLN A 16 3.26 -19.37 15.26
C GLN A 16 2.93 -19.46 13.77
N PRO A 17 3.91 -19.74 12.92
CA PRO A 17 3.67 -20.07 11.52
C PRO A 17 2.73 -21.27 11.40
N ASN A 18 1.89 -21.27 10.37
CA ASN A 18 0.95 -22.36 10.11
C ASN A 18 1.71 -23.64 9.73
N PRO A 19 1.41 -24.79 10.37
CA PRO A 19 2.09 -26.04 10.09
C PRO A 19 2.00 -26.45 8.62
N GLY A 20 3.09 -26.97 8.07
CA GLY A 20 3.15 -27.51 6.68
C GLY A 20 3.17 -26.43 5.58
N LEU A 21 3.25 -25.15 5.91
CA LEU A 21 3.46 -24.08 4.96
C LEU A 21 4.91 -23.60 4.99
N ALA A 22 5.38 -23.06 3.87
CA ALA A 22 6.66 -22.36 3.80
C ALA A 22 6.66 -21.18 4.78
N LYS A 23 7.86 -20.81 5.27
CA LYS A 23 8.03 -19.75 6.25
C LYS A 23 8.78 -18.56 5.66
N ALA A 24 8.49 -17.39 6.21
CA ALA A 24 9.24 -16.18 5.97
C ALA A 24 9.65 -15.55 7.30
N LYS A 25 10.91 -15.17 7.42
CA LYS A 25 11.46 -14.52 8.60
C LYS A 25 11.20 -13.04 8.54
N LEU A 26 10.73 -12.45 9.63
CA LEU A 26 10.66 -11.00 9.81
C LEU A 26 12.08 -10.47 10.03
N VAL A 27 12.66 -9.78 9.05
CA VAL A 27 14.03 -9.27 9.10
C VAL A 27 14.12 -7.78 9.39
N GLU A 28 13.10 -7.01 8.99
CA GLU A 28 12.99 -5.59 9.31
C GLU A 28 11.55 -5.25 9.71
N ARG A 29 11.41 -4.34 10.69
CA ARG A 29 10.13 -3.78 11.10
C ARG A 29 10.30 -2.28 11.35
N LYS A 30 9.42 -1.49 10.75
CA LYS A 30 9.31 -0.05 10.97
C LYS A 30 7.88 0.26 11.41
N ASP A 31 7.70 0.60 12.67
CA ASP A 31 6.43 1.12 13.16
C ASP A 31 6.29 2.57 12.67
N VAL A 32 5.23 2.84 11.93
CA VAL A 32 4.92 4.16 11.35
C VAL A 32 4.02 4.94 12.30
N SER A 33 3.03 4.28 12.86
CA SER A 33 2.14 4.78 13.89
C SER A 33 1.68 3.62 14.79
N GLU A 34 0.80 3.89 15.74
CA GLU A 34 0.22 2.83 16.60
C GLU A 34 -0.51 1.74 15.77
N ASN A 35 -1.02 2.12 14.59
CA ASN A 35 -1.84 1.25 13.74
C ASN A 35 -1.21 0.91 12.39
N LEU A 36 -0.01 1.40 12.10
CA LEU A 36 0.65 1.20 10.81
C LEU A 36 2.08 0.74 10.98
N MET A 37 2.46 -0.30 10.25
CA MET A 37 3.86 -0.76 10.18
C MET A 37 4.23 -1.22 8.78
N VAL A 38 5.48 -1.06 8.43
CA VAL A 38 6.11 -1.71 7.27
C VAL A 38 7.01 -2.83 7.79
N ILE A 39 6.84 -4.01 7.22
CA ILE A 39 7.68 -5.17 7.53
C ILE A 39 8.39 -5.66 6.28
N LYS A 40 9.61 -6.18 6.47
CA LYS A 40 10.31 -6.91 5.41
C LYS A 40 10.50 -8.36 5.82
N LEU A 41 10.14 -9.24 4.90
CA LEU A 41 10.13 -10.68 5.08
C LEU A 41 11.14 -11.33 4.15
N GLU A 42 11.90 -12.28 4.68
CA GLU A 42 12.82 -13.15 3.96
C GLU A 42 12.24 -14.58 3.92
N PRO A 43 11.70 -15.04 2.77
CA PRO A 43 11.24 -16.41 2.64
C PRO A 43 12.40 -17.41 2.76
N GLU A 44 12.28 -18.46 3.61
CA GLU A 44 13.33 -19.47 3.82
C GLU A 44 13.71 -20.26 2.55
N GLU A 45 12.75 -20.46 1.64
CA GLU A 45 12.95 -21.17 0.37
C GLU A 45 13.38 -20.23 -0.79
N GLY A 46 13.73 -18.97 -0.46
CA GLY A 46 14.04 -17.94 -1.42
C GLY A 46 12.80 -17.21 -1.96
N LEU A 47 13.05 -16.10 -2.63
CA LEU A 47 11.98 -15.26 -3.17
C LEU A 47 11.32 -15.91 -4.40
N PHE A 48 10.02 -16.06 -4.38
CA PHE A 48 9.24 -16.53 -5.52
C PHE A 48 9.03 -15.41 -6.55
N THR A 49 8.83 -15.81 -7.82
CA THR A 49 8.56 -14.86 -8.91
C THR A 49 7.18 -14.22 -8.74
N PHE A 50 7.10 -12.90 -8.90
CA PHE A 50 5.86 -12.16 -8.92
C PHE A 50 5.93 -10.98 -9.90
N LYS A 51 4.77 -10.45 -10.27
CA LYS A 51 4.65 -9.19 -11.03
C LYS A 51 4.40 -8.05 -10.05
N PRO A 52 4.87 -6.82 -10.35
CA PRO A 52 4.54 -5.65 -9.53
C PRO A 52 3.04 -5.58 -9.26
N SER A 53 2.67 -5.14 -8.05
CA SER A 53 1.30 -5.03 -7.55
C SER A 53 0.55 -6.34 -7.26
N GLN A 54 1.15 -7.47 -7.41
CA GLN A 54 0.56 -8.72 -6.93
C GLN A 54 0.61 -8.81 -5.40
N TYR A 55 -0.18 -9.71 -4.84
CA TYR A 55 -0.21 -10.00 -3.41
C TYR A 55 0.31 -11.41 -3.11
N CYS A 56 0.83 -11.61 -1.92
CA CYS A 56 1.11 -12.92 -1.33
C CYS A 56 0.10 -13.25 -0.23
N THR A 57 0.05 -14.51 0.18
CA THR A 57 -0.75 -14.94 1.33
C THR A 57 0.17 -15.19 2.51
N LEU A 58 -0.08 -14.49 3.61
CA LEU A 58 0.67 -14.59 4.86
C LEU A 58 -0.22 -15.19 5.95
N GLY A 59 0.38 -15.85 6.94
CA GLY A 59 -0.42 -16.50 7.98
C GLY A 59 0.29 -16.74 9.30
N LEU A 60 -0.53 -16.80 10.37
CA LEU A 60 -0.16 -17.12 11.74
C LEU A 60 -1.33 -17.85 12.42
N ASP A 61 -1.03 -18.83 13.28
CA ASP A 61 -2.00 -19.54 14.13
C ASP A 61 -3.21 -20.10 13.35
N GLY A 62 -2.98 -20.65 12.16
CA GLY A 62 -4.04 -21.20 11.30
C GLY A 62 -4.79 -20.18 10.44
N ILE A 63 -4.51 -18.88 10.62
CA ILE A 63 -5.19 -17.79 9.91
C ILE A 63 -4.33 -17.34 8.73
N GLU A 64 -4.93 -17.14 7.57
CA GLU A 64 -4.24 -16.63 6.38
C GLU A 64 -5.00 -15.46 5.77
N ARG A 65 -4.25 -14.44 5.32
CA ARG A 65 -4.81 -13.27 4.60
C ARG A 65 -3.87 -12.85 3.47
N ALA A 66 -4.45 -12.21 2.45
CA ALA A 66 -3.74 -11.63 1.32
C ALA A 66 -3.14 -10.26 1.70
N TYR A 67 -1.91 -10.03 1.27
CA TYR A 67 -1.20 -8.75 1.44
C TYR A 67 -0.53 -8.35 0.15
N SER A 68 -0.79 -7.13 -0.33
CA SER A 68 -0.10 -6.58 -1.49
C SER A 68 1.39 -6.43 -1.21
N ILE A 69 2.20 -6.82 -2.18
CA ILE A 69 3.66 -6.71 -2.10
C ILE A 69 4.04 -5.29 -2.52
N ALA A 70 4.64 -4.53 -1.60
CA ALA A 70 5.11 -3.18 -1.85
C ALA A 70 6.51 -3.13 -2.48
N SER A 71 7.35 -4.14 -2.22
CA SER A 71 8.63 -4.29 -2.91
C SER A 71 8.45 -4.58 -4.40
N ALA A 72 9.44 -4.20 -5.20
CA ALA A 72 9.51 -4.58 -6.60
C ALA A 72 10.16 -5.98 -6.77
N PRO A 73 9.90 -6.70 -7.88
CA PRO A 73 10.41 -8.06 -8.08
C PRO A 73 11.94 -8.22 -8.05
N HIS A 74 12.69 -7.16 -8.28
CA HIS A 74 14.15 -7.15 -8.23
C HIS A 74 14.72 -6.96 -6.82
N GLU A 75 13.89 -6.56 -5.86
CA GLU A 75 14.31 -6.34 -4.47
C GLU A 75 14.45 -7.68 -3.73
N PRO A 76 15.44 -7.84 -2.84
CA PRO A 76 15.75 -9.14 -2.25
C PRO A 76 14.75 -9.61 -1.17
N LEU A 77 13.92 -8.70 -0.66
CA LEU A 77 12.97 -8.95 0.43
C LEU A 77 11.55 -8.60 0.02
N LEU A 78 10.58 -9.29 0.59
CA LEU A 78 9.17 -8.90 0.46
C LEU A 78 8.87 -7.78 1.45
N GLU A 79 8.51 -6.61 0.94
CA GLU A 79 8.04 -5.48 1.75
C GLU A 79 6.52 -5.47 1.78
N ILE A 80 5.96 -5.42 2.99
CA ILE A 80 4.52 -5.44 3.23
C ILE A 80 4.15 -4.25 4.11
N PHE A 81 3.18 -3.47 3.68
CA PHE A 81 2.60 -2.39 4.48
C PHE A 81 1.32 -2.87 5.15
N VAL A 82 1.32 -2.86 6.47
CA VAL A 82 0.26 -3.47 7.30
C VAL A 82 -0.45 -2.40 8.12
N GLU A 83 -1.77 -2.42 8.07
CA GLU A 83 -2.64 -1.66 8.96
C GLU A 83 -3.23 -2.59 10.01
N LEU A 84 -3.19 -2.17 11.29
CA LEU A 84 -3.83 -2.87 12.39
C LEU A 84 -5.36 -2.78 12.24
N VAL A 85 -6.00 -3.92 12.15
CA VAL A 85 -7.44 -4.06 12.30
C VAL A 85 -7.67 -4.63 13.70
N PRO A 86 -8.08 -3.82 14.68
CA PRO A 86 -8.15 -4.28 16.09
C PRO A 86 -9.05 -5.51 16.28
N GLU A 87 -10.19 -5.55 15.62
CA GLU A 87 -11.13 -6.68 15.64
C GLU A 87 -10.77 -7.80 14.64
N GLY A 88 -9.67 -7.61 13.91
CA GLY A 88 -9.18 -8.60 12.95
C GLY A 88 -8.46 -9.76 13.64
N GLU A 89 -8.36 -10.88 12.93
CA GLU A 89 -7.71 -12.06 13.50
C GLU A 89 -6.20 -12.07 13.30
N LEU A 90 -5.68 -11.64 12.11
CA LEU A 90 -4.26 -11.78 11.77
C LEU A 90 -3.44 -10.55 12.16
N THR A 91 -3.88 -9.33 11.88
CA THR A 91 -3.08 -8.13 12.09
C THR A 91 -2.71 -7.89 13.56
N PRO A 92 -3.57 -8.15 14.58
CA PRO A 92 -3.16 -8.07 15.97
C PRO A 92 -2.01 -9.05 16.33
N ARG A 93 -1.95 -10.22 15.67
CA ARG A 93 -0.83 -11.17 15.82
C ARG A 93 0.44 -10.65 15.17
N MET A 94 0.33 -10.11 13.95
CA MET A 94 1.47 -9.51 13.24
C MET A 94 2.09 -8.34 14.04
N PHE A 95 1.26 -7.52 14.67
CA PHE A 95 1.74 -6.38 15.49
C PHE A 95 2.48 -6.82 16.75
N ARG A 96 2.34 -8.06 17.22
CA ARG A 96 3.13 -8.62 18.33
C ARG A 96 4.44 -9.28 17.89
N MET A 97 4.64 -9.51 16.59
CA MET A 97 5.88 -10.10 16.08
C MET A 97 7.08 -9.19 16.32
N GLN A 98 8.23 -9.80 16.55
CA GLN A 98 9.51 -9.13 16.67
C GLN A 98 10.42 -9.54 15.50
N VAL A 99 11.42 -8.72 15.19
CA VAL A 99 12.47 -9.11 14.23
C VAL A 99 13.10 -10.43 14.69
N GLY A 100 13.18 -11.38 13.76
CA GLY A 100 13.62 -12.76 14.01
C GLY A 100 12.46 -13.77 14.12
N ASP A 101 11.23 -13.34 14.34
CA ASP A 101 10.06 -14.22 14.31
C ASP A 101 9.73 -14.68 12.89
N PHE A 102 8.98 -15.76 12.79
CA PHE A 102 8.56 -16.34 11.52
C PHE A 102 7.05 -16.28 11.36
N MET A 103 6.62 -16.12 10.11
CA MET A 103 5.23 -16.35 9.71
C MET A 103 5.17 -17.28 8.51
N SER A 104 4.04 -17.90 8.28
CA SER A 104 3.84 -18.72 7.09
C SER A 104 3.58 -17.85 5.87
N ILE A 105 4.07 -18.33 4.74
CA ILE A 105 3.86 -17.71 3.43
C ILE A 105 3.50 -18.78 2.41
N ARG A 106 2.56 -18.48 1.52
CA ARG A 106 2.38 -19.29 0.33
C ARG A 106 3.35 -18.82 -0.75
N PRO A 107 4.27 -19.69 -1.23
CA PRO A 107 5.36 -19.28 -2.12
C PRO A 107 4.88 -19.02 -3.55
N ARG A 108 3.82 -18.25 -3.69
CA ARG A 108 3.32 -17.78 -5.00
C ARG A 108 2.51 -16.51 -4.83
N ALA A 109 2.70 -15.59 -5.76
CA ALA A 109 1.87 -14.39 -5.86
C ALA A 109 0.58 -14.64 -6.65
N LYS A 110 -0.41 -13.81 -6.38
CA LYS A 110 -1.71 -13.76 -7.06
C LYS A 110 -2.12 -12.31 -7.29
N GLY A 111 -3.22 -12.11 -8.02
CA GLY A 111 -3.80 -10.80 -8.30
C GLY A 111 -3.69 -10.41 -9.77
N LEU A 112 -4.70 -9.68 -10.22
CA LEU A 112 -4.82 -9.16 -11.59
C LEU A 112 -4.73 -7.63 -11.64
N PHE A 113 -4.45 -7.01 -10.51
CA PHE A 113 -4.32 -5.55 -10.37
C PHE A 113 -2.96 -5.07 -10.87
N THR A 114 -2.55 -5.51 -12.05
CA THR A 114 -1.25 -5.16 -12.65
C THR A 114 -1.38 -3.99 -13.62
N MET A 115 -0.25 -3.34 -13.92
CA MET A 115 -0.18 -2.25 -14.88
C MET A 115 -0.72 -2.68 -16.26
N ASN A 116 -1.57 -1.85 -16.86
CA ASN A 116 -2.09 -2.07 -18.21
C ASN A 116 -1.11 -1.53 -19.24
N GLN A 117 -0.43 -2.43 -19.95
CA GLN A 117 0.58 -2.08 -20.96
C GLN A 117 0.00 -1.46 -22.26
N LYS A 118 -1.35 -1.40 -22.39
CA LYS A 118 -2.03 -0.90 -23.61
C LYS A 118 -2.35 0.59 -23.55
N VAL A 119 -2.01 1.26 -22.44
CA VAL A 119 -2.23 2.69 -22.22
C VAL A 119 -0.95 3.30 -21.65
N HIS A 120 -0.73 4.59 -21.87
CA HIS A 120 0.49 5.27 -21.43
C HIS A 120 0.31 6.06 -20.13
N HIS A 121 -0.93 6.40 -19.75
CA HIS A 121 -1.23 7.18 -18.56
C HIS A 121 -1.90 6.32 -17.48
N HIS A 122 -1.33 6.32 -16.28
CA HIS A 122 -1.79 5.53 -15.13
C HIS A 122 -2.20 6.47 -14.01
N PHE A 123 -3.50 6.75 -13.89
CA PHE A 123 -4.05 7.57 -12.82
C PHE A 123 -4.38 6.67 -11.61
N GLN A 124 -3.61 6.79 -10.56
CA GLN A 124 -3.58 5.90 -9.41
C GLN A 124 -4.12 6.63 -8.18
N VAL A 125 -5.15 6.06 -7.54
CA VAL A 125 -5.79 6.62 -6.35
C VAL A 125 -5.64 5.65 -5.20
N ALA A 126 -4.98 6.09 -4.11
CA ALA A 126 -4.69 5.27 -2.95
C ALA A 126 -5.17 5.90 -1.64
N THR A 127 -5.54 5.06 -0.67
CA THR A 127 -5.62 5.44 0.74
C THR A 127 -4.75 4.51 1.57
N VAL A 128 -3.95 5.09 2.47
CA VAL A 128 -3.08 4.41 3.46
C VAL A 128 -2.34 3.21 2.84
N THR A 129 -2.65 1.98 3.25
CA THR A 129 -1.98 0.76 2.75
C THR A 129 -2.26 0.44 1.28
N GLY A 130 -3.28 1.06 0.69
CA GLY A 130 -3.60 0.93 -0.74
C GLY A 130 -2.54 1.50 -1.70
N VAL A 131 -1.54 2.20 -1.18
CA VAL A 131 -0.40 2.69 -1.97
C VAL A 131 0.58 1.57 -2.35
N ALA A 132 0.64 0.48 -1.58
CA ALA A 132 1.62 -0.60 -1.73
C ALA A 132 1.75 -1.14 -3.17
N PRO A 133 0.66 -1.50 -3.90
CA PRO A 133 0.77 -1.97 -5.27
C PRO A 133 1.36 -0.92 -6.23
N TYR A 134 1.13 0.37 -5.98
CA TYR A 134 1.66 1.43 -6.84
C TYR A 134 3.15 1.68 -6.59
N VAL A 135 3.60 1.60 -5.35
CA VAL A 135 5.03 1.66 -4.99
C VAL A 135 5.78 0.54 -5.73
N SER A 136 5.26 -0.70 -5.67
CA SER A 136 5.83 -1.84 -6.39
C SER A 136 5.93 -1.61 -7.89
N ILE A 137 4.88 -1.07 -8.53
CA ILE A 137 4.86 -0.75 -9.96
C ILE A 137 5.90 0.33 -10.31
N ILE A 138 5.94 1.42 -9.55
CA ILE A 138 6.83 2.56 -9.83
C ILE A 138 8.29 2.15 -9.66
N ARG A 139 8.63 1.46 -8.57
CA ARG A 139 10.00 0.95 -8.32
C ARG A 139 10.47 0.02 -9.45
N ASP A 140 9.63 -0.95 -9.84
CA ASP A 140 9.95 -1.89 -10.91
C ASP A 140 10.12 -1.19 -12.26
N TYR A 141 9.22 -0.27 -12.59
CA TYR A 141 9.26 0.50 -13.82
C TYR A 141 10.54 1.32 -13.95
N LEU A 142 10.93 2.03 -12.91
CA LEU A 142 12.15 2.83 -12.90
C LEU A 142 13.41 1.97 -12.96
N HIS A 143 13.45 0.86 -12.19
CA HIS A 143 14.58 -0.08 -12.18
C HIS A 143 14.85 -0.66 -13.57
N ASN A 144 13.80 -1.03 -14.29
CA ASN A 144 13.91 -1.62 -15.63
C ASN A 144 14.13 -0.58 -16.74
N GLY A 145 14.34 0.70 -16.40
CA GLY A 145 14.53 1.78 -17.39
C GLY A 145 13.31 1.99 -18.27
N GLY A 146 12.12 1.81 -17.71
CA GLY A 146 10.84 1.86 -18.43
C GLY A 146 10.63 3.17 -19.17
N GLN A 147 10.03 3.10 -20.35
CA GLN A 147 9.76 4.23 -21.23
C GLN A 147 8.31 4.23 -21.70
N GLY A 148 7.78 5.42 -21.98
CA GLY A 148 6.47 5.62 -22.59
C GLY A 148 5.30 5.64 -21.63
N HIS A 149 5.47 5.25 -20.36
CA HIS A 149 4.37 5.30 -19.36
C HIS A 149 4.57 6.47 -18.39
N LYS A 150 3.44 7.01 -17.90
CA LYS A 150 3.39 8.10 -16.91
C LYS A 150 2.44 7.73 -15.77
N PHE A 151 2.85 8.03 -14.56
CA PHE A 151 2.14 7.71 -13.32
C PHE A 151 1.68 8.99 -12.63
N TYR A 152 0.40 9.05 -12.29
CA TYR A 152 -0.23 10.17 -11.61
C TYR A 152 -0.85 9.62 -10.34
N LEU A 153 -0.11 9.69 -9.25
CA LEU A 153 -0.49 9.05 -7.98
C LEU A 153 -1.07 10.09 -7.01
N LEU A 154 -2.35 9.95 -6.69
CA LEU A 154 -3.03 10.63 -5.60
C LEU A 154 -3.04 9.71 -4.38
N TYR A 155 -2.40 10.13 -3.30
CA TYR A 155 -2.26 9.35 -2.08
C TYR A 155 -2.86 10.07 -0.89
N GLY A 156 -3.93 9.50 -0.31
CA GLY A 156 -4.69 10.09 0.78
C GLY A 156 -4.54 9.33 2.10
N ALA A 157 -4.52 10.09 3.19
CA ALA A 157 -4.64 9.59 4.55
C ALA A 157 -5.47 10.55 5.42
N SER A 158 -5.74 10.21 6.68
CA SER A 158 -6.30 11.14 7.63
C SER A 158 -5.24 12.13 8.10
N TYR A 159 -4.04 11.64 8.35
CA TYR A 159 -2.92 12.39 8.90
C TYR A 159 -1.64 12.21 8.08
N MET A 160 -0.77 13.22 8.13
CA MET A 160 0.47 13.25 7.35
C MET A 160 1.46 12.13 7.72
N ASP A 161 1.48 11.70 8.97
CA ASP A 161 2.33 10.61 9.46
C ASP A 161 1.83 9.22 9.05
N GLU A 162 0.63 9.11 8.47
CA GLU A 162 0.10 7.89 7.85
C GLU A 162 0.50 7.74 6.37
N LEU A 163 1.05 8.80 5.75
CA LEU A 163 1.54 8.80 4.37
C LEU A 163 2.94 8.17 4.29
N THR A 164 3.04 6.90 4.58
CA THR A 164 4.29 6.14 4.83
C THR A 164 5.34 6.25 3.72
N TYR A 165 4.90 6.34 2.47
CA TYR A 165 5.78 6.40 1.30
C TYR A 165 5.90 7.80 0.69
N ASP A 166 5.42 8.84 1.36
CA ASP A 166 5.39 10.21 0.81
C ASP A 166 6.79 10.74 0.50
N ALA A 167 7.73 10.59 1.41
CA ALA A 167 9.11 11.06 1.22
C ALA A 167 9.79 10.37 0.01
N GLU A 168 9.61 9.07 -0.15
CA GLU A 168 10.12 8.32 -1.30
C GLU A 168 9.47 8.78 -2.60
N LEU A 169 8.14 8.85 -2.61
CA LEU A 169 7.38 9.22 -3.81
C LEU A 169 7.61 10.68 -4.22
N LEU A 170 7.76 11.60 -3.27
CA LEU A 170 8.17 12.99 -3.53
C LEU A 170 9.56 13.05 -4.17
N LYS A 171 10.51 12.29 -3.64
CA LYS A 171 11.86 12.20 -4.20
C LYS A 171 11.83 11.65 -5.63
N LEU A 172 11.14 10.52 -5.86
CA LEU A 172 11.03 9.92 -7.19
C LEU A 172 10.33 10.85 -8.19
N ALA A 173 9.29 11.58 -7.76
CA ALA A 173 8.63 12.57 -8.62
C ALA A 173 9.52 13.77 -8.96
N ALA A 174 10.42 14.17 -8.06
CA ALA A 174 11.39 15.23 -8.31
C ALA A 174 12.52 14.77 -9.26
N GLU A 175 12.97 13.52 -9.13
CA GLU A 175 13.99 12.91 -9.98
C GLU A 175 13.48 12.54 -11.39
N HIS A 176 12.19 12.20 -11.50
CA HIS A 176 11.52 11.77 -12.73
C HIS A 176 10.24 12.58 -13.04
N PRO A 177 10.33 13.92 -13.16
CA PRO A 177 9.16 14.80 -13.24
C PRO A 177 8.30 14.59 -14.50
N ASP A 178 8.85 14.01 -15.56
CA ASP A 178 8.11 13.68 -16.79
C ASP A 178 7.41 12.32 -16.73
N VAL A 179 7.76 11.50 -15.74
CA VAL A 179 7.24 10.13 -15.55
C VAL A 179 6.25 10.08 -14.38
N ILE A 180 6.54 10.77 -13.26
CA ILE A 180 5.77 10.67 -12.03
C ILE A 180 5.21 12.03 -11.63
N LYS A 181 3.91 12.09 -11.39
CA LYS A 181 3.23 13.18 -10.70
C LYS A 181 2.66 12.62 -9.40
N PHE A 182 3.06 13.17 -8.28
CA PHE A 182 2.64 12.70 -6.96
C PHE A 182 1.92 13.80 -6.18
N VAL A 183 0.75 13.45 -5.64
CA VAL A 183 -0.13 14.36 -4.90
C VAL A 183 -0.53 13.70 -3.58
N PRO A 184 0.20 13.95 -2.48
CA PRO A 184 -0.24 13.56 -1.16
C PRO A 184 -1.34 14.49 -0.65
N THR A 185 -2.36 13.93 0.03
CA THR A 185 -3.46 14.70 0.60
C THR A 185 -3.85 14.18 1.99
N VAL A 186 -4.27 15.09 2.87
CA VAL A 186 -4.82 14.73 4.19
C VAL A 186 -6.28 15.15 4.30
N SER A 187 -7.12 14.27 4.84
CA SER A 187 -8.55 14.52 4.96
C SER A 187 -8.94 15.37 6.18
N ARG A 188 -8.01 15.58 7.13
CA ARG A 188 -8.22 16.35 8.37
C ARG A 188 -7.21 17.49 8.52
N PRO A 189 -7.11 18.40 7.53
CA PRO A 189 -6.02 19.37 7.45
C PRO A 189 -5.96 20.38 8.61
N ASN A 190 -7.05 20.53 9.36
CA ASN A 190 -7.16 21.51 10.45
C ASN A 190 -6.90 20.90 11.84
N GLU A 191 -6.68 19.58 11.94
CA GLU A 191 -6.34 18.94 13.20
C GLU A 191 -4.85 19.14 13.52
N GLU A 192 -4.52 19.23 14.82
CA GLU A 192 -3.17 19.50 15.32
C GLU A 192 -2.13 18.50 14.77
N ARG A 193 -2.50 17.23 14.63
CA ARG A 193 -1.66 16.16 14.07
C ARG A 193 -1.20 16.47 12.63
N ASN A 194 -1.90 17.34 11.92
CA ASN A 194 -1.55 17.83 10.59
C ASN A 194 -0.98 19.26 10.59
N ALA A 195 -0.54 19.76 11.74
CA ALA A 195 0.05 21.09 11.81
C ALA A 195 1.28 21.19 10.89
N GLY A 196 1.30 22.23 10.05
CA GLY A 196 2.38 22.42 9.07
C GLY A 196 2.21 21.68 7.73
N TRP A 197 1.11 20.95 7.53
CA TRP A 197 0.85 20.29 6.25
C TRP A 197 0.76 21.27 5.07
N GLN A 198 1.55 21.04 4.01
CA GLN A 198 1.62 21.91 2.83
C GLN A 198 1.09 21.23 1.54
N GLY A 199 0.75 19.93 1.60
CA GLY A 199 0.18 19.20 0.47
C GLY A 199 -1.29 19.50 0.21
N ALA A 200 -1.92 18.71 -0.65
CA ALA A 200 -3.35 18.82 -0.93
C ALA A 200 -4.20 18.56 0.32
N LYS A 201 -5.41 19.09 0.33
CA LYS A 201 -6.34 19.01 1.48
C LYS A 201 -7.66 18.41 1.03
N GLY A 202 -8.23 17.56 1.87
CA GLY A 202 -9.48 16.86 1.61
C GLY A 202 -9.27 15.37 1.37
N ARG A 203 -10.39 14.64 1.27
CA ARG A 203 -10.33 13.21 0.95
C ARG A 203 -9.84 13.03 -0.47
N VAL A 204 -9.00 12.03 -0.70
CA VAL A 204 -8.41 11.78 -2.03
C VAL A 204 -9.49 11.60 -3.13
N ASN A 205 -10.61 10.96 -2.80
CA ASN A 205 -11.72 10.77 -3.74
C ASN A 205 -12.49 12.06 -4.08
N ASP A 206 -12.33 13.12 -3.29
CA ASP A 206 -13.00 14.40 -3.58
C ASP A 206 -12.23 15.23 -4.60
N ILE A 207 -10.90 15.08 -4.65
CA ILE A 207 -9.99 15.83 -5.51
C ILE A 207 -9.63 15.13 -6.83
N VAL A 208 -10.11 13.89 -7.07
CA VAL A 208 -9.70 13.10 -8.25
C VAL A 208 -10.07 13.75 -9.58
N GLU A 209 -11.23 14.37 -9.69
CA GLU A 209 -11.67 15.03 -10.94
C GLU A 209 -10.84 16.28 -11.21
N GLU A 210 -10.60 17.11 -10.18
CA GLU A 210 -9.73 18.29 -10.28
C GLU A 210 -8.35 17.92 -10.82
N TYR A 211 -7.72 16.86 -10.28
CA TYR A 211 -6.40 16.45 -10.71
C TYR A 211 -6.39 15.73 -12.05
N MET A 212 -7.46 15.03 -12.41
CA MET A 212 -7.63 14.47 -13.76
C MET A 212 -7.61 15.58 -14.81
N ASP A 213 -8.36 16.66 -14.57
CA ASP A 213 -8.42 17.84 -15.44
C ASP A 213 -7.09 18.61 -15.45
N LYS A 214 -6.49 18.83 -14.27
CA LYS A 214 -5.20 19.52 -14.10
C LYS A 214 -4.07 18.84 -14.88
N PHE A 215 -4.08 17.51 -14.92
CA PHE A 215 -3.09 16.74 -15.68
C PHE A 215 -3.48 16.59 -17.16
N SER A 216 -4.68 17.00 -17.55
CA SER A 216 -5.21 16.92 -18.93
C SER A 216 -5.07 15.51 -19.52
N LEU A 217 -5.51 14.49 -18.76
CA LEU A 217 -5.32 13.09 -19.13
C LEU A 217 -6.26 12.68 -20.26
N PRO A 218 -5.73 12.05 -21.34
CA PRO A 218 -6.56 11.57 -22.45
C PRO A 218 -7.34 10.32 -22.03
N GLN A 219 -8.66 10.34 -22.19
CA GLN A 219 -9.53 9.26 -21.71
C GLN A 219 -9.25 7.91 -22.38
N ASP A 220 -8.97 7.90 -23.67
CA ASP A 220 -8.70 6.70 -24.46
C ASP A 220 -7.35 6.03 -24.15
N ASP A 221 -6.40 6.81 -23.64
CA ASP A 221 -5.04 6.36 -23.30
C ASP A 221 -4.75 6.37 -21.79
N THR A 222 -5.78 6.45 -20.95
CA THR A 222 -5.64 6.45 -19.48
C THR A 222 -6.33 5.25 -18.85
N MET A 223 -5.66 4.63 -17.87
CA MET A 223 -6.27 3.67 -16.95
C MET A 223 -6.34 4.31 -15.56
N VAL A 224 -7.52 4.32 -14.98
CA VAL A 224 -7.77 4.72 -13.59
C VAL A 224 -7.66 3.49 -12.70
N TYR A 225 -6.93 3.62 -11.60
CA TYR A 225 -6.75 2.58 -10.60
C TYR A 225 -7.19 3.09 -9.23
N ALA A 226 -7.90 2.27 -8.45
CA ALA A 226 -8.25 2.58 -7.08
C ALA A 226 -7.92 1.41 -6.15
N CYS A 227 -7.19 1.69 -5.07
CA CYS A 227 -6.82 0.70 -4.07
C CYS A 227 -6.80 1.32 -2.65
N GLY A 228 -7.31 0.59 -1.65
CA GLY A 228 -7.39 1.02 -0.27
C GLY A 228 -8.80 0.92 0.30
N HIS A 229 -9.26 1.95 0.99
CA HIS A 229 -10.54 1.94 1.68
C HIS A 229 -11.73 1.73 0.71
N PRO A 230 -12.64 0.78 0.98
CA PRO A 230 -13.76 0.45 0.09
C PRO A 230 -14.62 1.65 -0.31
N GLY A 231 -14.95 2.52 0.64
CA GLY A 231 -15.74 3.73 0.35
C GLY A 231 -15.05 4.70 -0.60
N MET A 232 -13.72 4.80 -0.54
CA MET A 232 -12.95 5.59 -1.52
C MET A 232 -13.05 4.96 -2.91
N ILE A 233 -12.87 3.65 -3.00
CA ILE A 233 -12.93 2.90 -4.27
C ILE A 233 -14.29 3.07 -4.94
N GLU A 234 -15.40 2.95 -4.18
CA GLU A 234 -16.76 3.13 -4.75
C GLU A 234 -16.97 4.52 -5.32
N VAL A 235 -16.54 5.57 -4.60
CA VAL A 235 -16.69 6.95 -5.09
C VAL A 235 -15.86 7.17 -6.36
N VAL A 236 -14.61 6.70 -6.40
CA VAL A 236 -13.76 6.82 -7.59
C VAL A 236 -14.34 6.03 -8.76
N LYS A 237 -14.86 4.83 -8.51
CA LYS A 237 -15.52 4.01 -9.52
C LYS A 237 -16.75 4.70 -10.10
N GLU A 238 -17.61 5.27 -9.26
CA GLU A 238 -18.78 6.02 -9.70
C GLU A 238 -18.39 7.20 -10.58
N LYS A 239 -17.35 7.95 -10.21
CA LYS A 239 -16.87 9.12 -10.95
C LYS A 239 -16.31 8.79 -12.34
N PHE A 240 -15.64 7.66 -12.49
CA PHE A 240 -14.87 7.34 -13.70
C PHE A 240 -15.44 6.16 -14.49
N ALA A 241 -15.76 5.02 -13.89
CA ALA A 241 -16.24 3.85 -14.62
C ALA A 241 -17.59 4.09 -15.30
N THR A 242 -18.45 4.95 -14.71
CA THR A 242 -19.75 5.34 -15.32
C THR A 242 -19.61 6.32 -16.48
N LYS A 243 -18.42 6.89 -16.67
CA LYS A 243 -18.10 7.86 -17.74
C LYS A 243 -17.17 7.25 -18.80
N ASP A 244 -17.19 5.92 -18.97
CA ASP A 244 -16.41 5.14 -19.94
C ASP A 244 -14.88 5.22 -19.78
N TRP A 245 -14.37 5.64 -18.62
CA TRP A 245 -12.94 5.51 -18.32
C TRP A 245 -12.58 4.05 -18.08
N LYS A 246 -11.42 3.62 -18.58
CA LYS A 246 -10.87 2.33 -18.20
C LYS A 246 -10.56 2.34 -16.71
N PHE A 247 -11.08 1.38 -15.97
CA PHE A 247 -11.01 1.34 -14.51
C PHE A 247 -10.58 -0.03 -13.99
N LYS A 248 -9.70 -0.03 -12.97
CA LYS A 248 -9.33 -1.21 -12.18
C LYS A 248 -9.39 -0.89 -10.70
N GLU A 249 -9.83 -1.86 -9.91
CA GLU A 249 -9.85 -1.76 -8.45
C GLU A 249 -9.23 -2.98 -7.79
N GLU A 250 -8.65 -2.78 -6.59
CA GLU A 250 -8.28 -3.86 -5.68
C GLU A 250 -8.77 -3.54 -4.28
N ARG A 251 -9.48 -4.51 -3.68
CA ARG A 251 -10.06 -4.41 -2.34
C ARG A 251 -9.38 -5.41 -1.43
N PHE A 252 -8.90 -4.95 -0.28
CA PHE A 252 -8.23 -5.82 0.69
C PHE A 252 -9.21 -6.58 1.57
N TRP A 253 -10.44 -6.09 1.73
CA TRP A 253 -11.52 -6.76 2.46
C TRP A 253 -12.84 -6.66 1.72
N LYS A 254 -13.67 -7.67 1.93
CA LYS A 254 -15.07 -7.64 1.52
C LYS A 254 -15.87 -6.96 2.64
N GLN A 255 -16.76 -6.06 2.27
CA GLN A 255 -17.82 -5.62 3.16
C GLN A 255 -18.74 -6.78 3.49
#